data_feddc0f5951fe5cf27555b8aa2d7324a
#
_entry.id   feddc0f5951fe5cf27555b8aa2d7324a
#
_cell.length_a   1.000
_cell.length_b   1.000
_cell.length_c   1.000
_cell.angle_alpha   90.00
_cell.angle_beta   90.00
_cell.angle_gamma   90.00
#
_symmetry.space_group_name_H-M   'P 1'
#
loop_
_entity.id
_entity.type
_entity.pdbx_description
1 polymer ?
#
loop_
_entity_poly.entity_id
_entity_poly.type
_entity_poly.pdbx_seq_one_letter_code
_entity_poly.pdbx_strand_id
1 'polypeptide(L)'
;MTEPSFPPLLPLGSIVPSFHAPALAGNPRYAFDTVAGRAVVMLFHGSAGSSQGRAAFEVLARHRALFDDRQACFFGVTVDPADEREGRIAQSLPGLRHFLDYGAPLSERFGLAARTGEQIEVRPAWLVLDRMLRVKGWLPIERGEEAMALLRQTIAARDDEAFAPVLVVPDVLDPALCRQLIAHYEREGGRESGFMRAVDGKTVGMVDHTHKRRFDCEITDPALRKAIDASVFQRLVPMIARAFQFKATRIERHIVACYDSEGGGYFNAHRDNTTPGTAHRRFAVTLNLNAGDYEGGELNFPEFGPRLYKPETGSALVFSCSMLHRALPVTSGRRYAVLPFLYDEAGAEIRQAYAATIVS
;
A
#
# COMPACT_ATOMS: atom_id res chain seq x y z
N MET A 1 41.53 -10.00 -16.03
CA MET A 1 40.44 -9.41 -15.21
C MET A 1 39.13 -9.81 -15.87
N THR A 2 38.32 -10.61 -15.21
CA THR A 2 36.96 -10.97 -15.72
C THR A 2 36.10 -9.72 -15.67
N GLU A 3 35.46 -9.36 -16.79
CA GLU A 3 34.48 -8.27 -16.81
C GLU A 3 33.36 -8.53 -15.78
N PRO A 4 32.91 -7.50 -15.06
CA PRO A 4 31.84 -7.68 -14.10
C PRO A 4 30.54 -8.12 -14.80
N SER A 5 29.94 -9.20 -14.33
CA SER A 5 28.67 -9.71 -14.86
C SER A 5 27.51 -9.05 -14.12
N PHE A 6 26.82 -8.12 -14.79
CA PHE A 6 25.63 -7.50 -14.25
C PHE A 6 24.43 -8.46 -14.29
N PRO A 7 23.62 -8.53 -13.23
CA PRO A 7 22.33 -9.20 -13.30
C PRO A 7 21.44 -8.62 -14.42
N PRO A 8 20.49 -9.38 -14.96
CA PRO A 8 19.58 -8.86 -15.97
C PRO A 8 18.66 -7.77 -15.39
N LEU A 9 18.37 -6.76 -16.19
CA LEU A 9 17.34 -5.76 -15.84
C LEU A 9 15.97 -6.41 -15.78
N LEU A 10 15.08 -5.86 -14.96
CA LEU A 10 13.68 -6.27 -14.95
C LEU A 10 13.06 -6.01 -16.34
N PRO A 11 12.43 -7.03 -16.96
CA PRO A 11 11.82 -6.87 -18.28
C PRO A 11 10.70 -5.84 -18.32
N LEU A 12 10.43 -5.27 -19.50
CA LEU A 12 9.28 -4.39 -19.71
C LEU A 12 7.98 -5.12 -19.35
N GLY A 13 7.08 -4.43 -18.67
CA GLY A 13 5.81 -4.96 -18.21
C GLY A 13 5.88 -5.74 -16.89
N SER A 14 7.09 -6.13 -16.41
CA SER A 14 7.25 -6.78 -15.12
C SER A 14 6.88 -5.85 -13.97
N ILE A 15 6.23 -6.39 -12.93
CA ILE A 15 6.00 -5.67 -11.68
C ILE A 15 7.29 -5.67 -10.87
N VAL A 16 7.68 -4.52 -10.34
CA VAL A 16 8.80 -4.40 -9.40
C VAL A 16 8.45 -5.18 -8.13
N PRO A 17 9.29 -6.15 -7.72
CA PRO A 17 9.06 -6.88 -6.47
C PRO A 17 9.09 -5.93 -5.26
N SER A 18 8.19 -6.14 -4.29
CA SER A 18 8.18 -5.36 -3.05
C SER A 18 9.53 -5.37 -2.36
N PHE A 19 9.98 -4.21 -1.91
CA PHE A 19 11.21 -4.05 -1.15
C PHE A 19 11.10 -2.93 -0.13
N HIS A 20 12.03 -2.96 0.83
CA HIS A 20 12.26 -1.88 1.76
C HIS A 20 13.67 -1.35 1.56
N ALA A 21 13.84 -0.05 1.64
CA ALA A 21 15.14 0.59 1.57
C ALA A 21 15.24 1.76 2.54
N PRO A 22 16.44 2.07 3.06
CA PRO A 22 16.64 3.28 3.85
C PRO A 22 16.37 4.52 2.99
N ALA A 23 15.53 5.42 3.49
CA ALA A 23 15.26 6.69 2.83
C ALA A 23 15.97 7.83 3.51
N LEU A 24 16.43 8.80 2.73
CA LEU A 24 16.86 10.09 3.24
C LEU A 24 15.72 10.67 4.09
N ALA A 25 16.04 11.37 5.18
CA ALA A 25 15.09 11.85 6.19
C ALA A 25 14.48 10.77 7.12
N GLY A 26 15.24 9.71 7.38
CA GLY A 26 15.13 8.93 8.60
C GLY A 26 14.17 7.75 8.59
N ASN A 27 13.59 7.34 7.46
CA ASN A 27 12.88 6.07 7.41
C ASN A 27 13.83 4.92 6.97
N PRO A 28 14.35 4.10 7.91
CA PRO A 28 15.31 3.05 7.59
C PRO A 28 14.70 1.90 6.79
N ARG A 29 13.37 1.83 6.73
CA ARG A 29 12.62 0.75 6.08
C ARG A 29 11.43 1.29 5.31
N TYR A 30 11.68 2.21 4.38
CA TYR A 30 10.62 2.71 3.51
C TYR A 30 10.10 1.58 2.61
N ALA A 31 8.82 1.28 2.71
CA ALA A 31 8.16 0.26 1.89
C ALA A 31 7.82 0.86 0.51
N PHE A 32 8.54 0.46 -0.53
CA PHE A 32 8.39 1.03 -1.87
C PHE A 32 7.02 0.79 -2.50
N ASP A 33 6.42 -0.37 -2.26
CA ASP A 33 5.12 -0.74 -2.83
C ASP A 33 3.94 0.17 -2.37
N THR A 34 4.14 0.96 -1.31
CA THR A 34 3.15 1.95 -0.85
C THR A 34 2.99 3.15 -1.78
N VAL A 35 3.91 3.34 -2.74
CA VAL A 35 3.81 4.43 -3.72
C VAL A 35 2.97 4.06 -4.95
N ALA A 36 2.51 2.84 -5.07
CA ALA A 36 1.61 2.42 -6.14
C ALA A 36 0.36 3.31 -6.21
N GLY A 37 -0.29 3.34 -7.37
CA GLY A 37 -1.40 4.25 -7.65
C GLY A 37 -0.99 5.53 -8.38
N ARG A 38 0.31 5.76 -8.56
CA ARG A 38 0.90 6.86 -9.32
C ARG A 38 2.05 6.36 -10.19
N ALA A 39 2.41 7.09 -11.22
CA ALA A 39 3.63 6.79 -11.98
C ALA A 39 4.87 7.08 -11.12
N VAL A 40 5.93 6.31 -11.31
CA VAL A 40 7.17 6.47 -10.54
C VAL A 40 8.35 6.60 -11.48
N VAL A 41 9.23 7.55 -11.19
CA VAL A 41 10.57 7.59 -11.77
C VAL A 41 11.59 7.26 -10.69
N MET A 42 12.44 6.28 -10.96
CA MET A 42 13.63 6.02 -10.16
C MET A 42 14.86 6.43 -10.96
N LEU A 43 15.77 7.17 -10.34
CA LEU A 43 17.06 7.52 -10.90
C LEU A 43 18.16 6.84 -10.07
N PHE A 44 18.75 5.81 -10.62
CA PHE A 44 19.96 5.19 -10.07
C PHE A 44 21.15 5.99 -10.58
N HIS A 45 21.62 6.97 -9.79
CA HIS A 45 22.61 7.94 -10.26
C HIS A 45 24.05 7.62 -9.83
N GLY A 46 24.24 6.56 -9.01
CA GLY A 46 25.53 6.27 -8.43
C GLY A 46 25.95 7.33 -7.42
N SER A 47 26.45 8.48 -7.89
CA SER A 47 26.77 9.66 -7.07
C SER A 47 26.21 10.93 -7.70
N ALA A 48 25.56 11.76 -6.89
CA ALA A 48 25.11 13.10 -7.29
C ALA A 48 26.30 14.06 -7.54
N GLY A 49 27.48 13.76 -7.01
CA GLY A 49 28.72 14.49 -7.25
C GLY A 49 29.35 14.22 -8.61
N SER A 50 28.93 13.19 -9.35
CA SER A 50 29.44 12.89 -10.69
C SER A 50 28.91 13.89 -11.72
N SER A 51 29.58 14.04 -12.87
CA SER A 51 29.10 14.90 -13.97
C SER A 51 27.75 14.43 -14.50
N GLN A 52 27.58 13.11 -14.67
CA GLN A 52 26.33 12.50 -15.11
C GLN A 52 25.20 12.71 -14.09
N GLY A 53 25.50 12.51 -12.77
CA GLY A 53 24.54 12.74 -11.70
C GLY A 53 24.03 14.17 -11.68
N ARG A 54 24.94 15.16 -11.72
CA ARG A 54 24.57 16.59 -11.79
C ARG A 54 23.69 16.92 -12.99
N ALA A 55 24.05 16.46 -14.19
CA ALA A 55 23.25 16.65 -15.38
C ALA A 55 21.85 16.03 -15.28
N ALA A 56 21.74 14.84 -14.69
CA ALA A 56 20.45 14.18 -14.45
C ALA A 56 19.58 14.96 -13.46
N PHE A 57 20.15 15.53 -12.40
CA PHE A 57 19.41 16.38 -11.47
C PHE A 57 18.97 17.73 -12.08
N GLU A 58 19.72 18.27 -13.05
CA GLU A 58 19.26 19.43 -13.84
C GLU A 58 18.01 19.08 -14.67
N VAL A 59 17.96 17.90 -15.29
CA VAL A 59 16.75 17.42 -15.97
C VAL A 59 15.60 17.33 -14.98
N LEU A 60 15.80 16.70 -13.84
CA LEU A 60 14.77 16.57 -12.80
C LEU A 60 14.24 17.94 -12.34
N ALA A 61 15.13 18.92 -12.14
CA ALA A 61 14.76 20.28 -11.74
C ALA A 61 13.86 20.97 -12.78
N ARG A 62 14.17 20.85 -14.07
CA ARG A 62 13.32 21.40 -15.17
C ARG A 62 11.93 20.79 -15.18
N HIS A 63 11.80 19.55 -14.74
CA HIS A 63 10.53 18.80 -14.73
C HIS A 63 9.91 18.63 -13.36
N ARG A 64 10.36 19.41 -12.36
CA ARG A 64 9.93 19.31 -10.94
C ARG A 64 8.42 19.26 -10.76
N ALA A 65 7.67 20.01 -11.57
CA ALA A 65 6.22 20.11 -11.46
C ALA A 65 5.46 18.80 -11.79
N LEU A 66 6.09 17.81 -12.41
CA LEU A 66 5.49 16.50 -12.66
C LEU A 66 5.33 15.68 -11.38
N PHE A 67 6.10 15.97 -10.34
CA PHE A 67 6.21 15.16 -9.14
C PHE A 67 5.43 15.78 -7.97
N ASP A 68 4.15 15.47 -7.90
CA ASP A 68 3.16 16.04 -6.97
C ASP A 68 2.62 15.04 -5.93
N ASP A 69 3.13 13.79 -5.93
CA ASP A 69 2.63 12.65 -5.15
C ASP A 69 1.18 12.22 -5.49
N ARG A 70 0.55 12.83 -6.49
CA ARG A 70 -0.77 12.44 -7.00
C ARG A 70 -0.67 11.69 -8.32
N GLN A 71 -0.03 12.31 -9.31
CA GLN A 71 0.16 11.73 -10.63
C GLN A 71 1.48 10.97 -10.71
N ALA A 72 2.54 11.54 -10.15
CA ALA A 72 3.86 10.91 -10.15
C ALA A 72 4.67 11.24 -8.90
N CYS A 73 5.66 10.39 -8.62
CA CYS A 73 6.72 10.63 -7.65
C CYS A 73 8.09 10.18 -8.18
N PHE A 74 9.13 10.70 -7.55
CA PHE A 74 10.53 10.45 -7.89
C PHE A 74 11.27 9.83 -6.72
N PHE A 75 12.17 8.90 -7.03
CA PHE A 75 13.14 8.34 -6.10
C PHE A 75 14.54 8.39 -6.71
N GLY A 76 15.43 9.20 -6.15
CA GLY A 76 16.87 9.08 -6.38
C GLY A 76 17.41 7.87 -5.62
N VAL A 77 18.37 7.17 -6.19
CA VAL A 77 19.07 6.04 -5.55
C VAL A 77 20.56 6.33 -5.62
N THR A 78 21.18 6.54 -4.45
CA THR A 78 22.63 6.81 -4.34
C THR A 78 23.36 5.67 -3.68
N VAL A 79 24.55 5.34 -4.18
CA VAL A 79 25.48 4.44 -3.53
C VAL A 79 26.63 5.17 -2.83
N ASP A 80 26.68 6.50 -3.00
CA ASP A 80 27.75 7.36 -2.46
C ASP A 80 27.33 7.99 -1.11
N PRO A 81 27.97 7.60 0.02
CA PRO A 81 27.66 8.22 1.32
C PRO A 81 27.98 9.73 1.39
N ALA A 82 28.82 10.25 0.48
CA ALA A 82 29.11 11.67 0.42
C ALA A 82 27.89 12.50 -0.03
N ASP A 83 26.96 11.91 -0.77
CA ASP A 83 25.76 12.62 -1.22
C ASP A 83 24.88 13.08 -0.05
N GLU A 84 24.71 12.24 0.98
CA GLU A 84 24.02 12.62 2.21
C GLU A 84 24.88 13.55 3.08
N ARG A 85 26.13 13.16 3.34
CA ARG A 85 27.04 13.89 4.23
C ARG A 85 27.29 15.32 3.78
N GLU A 86 27.41 15.57 2.49
CA GLU A 86 27.69 16.87 1.88
C GLU A 86 26.43 17.61 1.41
N GLY A 87 25.23 17.02 1.66
CA GLY A 87 23.97 17.66 1.29
C GLY A 87 23.73 17.78 -0.22
N ARG A 88 24.35 16.89 -1.03
CA ARG A 88 24.19 16.91 -2.50
C ARG A 88 22.81 16.45 -2.96
N ILE A 89 22.10 15.71 -2.12
CA ILE A 89 20.72 15.28 -2.32
C ILE A 89 19.85 15.81 -1.19
N ALA A 90 18.60 16.15 -1.53
CA ALA A 90 17.64 16.62 -0.55
C ALA A 90 16.23 16.07 -0.85
N GLN A 91 15.53 15.64 0.20
CA GLN A 91 14.12 15.33 0.08
C GLN A 91 13.32 16.62 -0.14
N SER A 92 12.41 16.61 -1.10
CA SER A 92 11.50 17.74 -1.38
C SER A 92 10.08 17.22 -1.59
N LEU A 93 9.29 17.21 -0.51
CA LEU A 93 7.89 16.81 -0.56
C LEU A 93 6.98 18.00 -0.97
N PRO A 94 5.90 17.72 -1.69
CA PRO A 94 5.56 16.41 -2.25
C PRO A 94 6.44 16.03 -3.43
N GLY A 95 6.59 14.74 -3.66
CA GLY A 95 7.05 14.16 -4.93
C GLY A 95 8.48 13.66 -4.98
N LEU A 96 9.46 14.24 -4.29
CA LEU A 96 10.88 13.85 -4.39
C LEU A 96 11.39 13.19 -3.12
N ARG A 97 11.97 11.99 -3.28
CA ARG A 97 12.59 11.18 -2.22
C ARG A 97 13.91 10.59 -2.71
N HIS A 98 14.75 10.13 -1.77
CA HIS A 98 15.98 9.44 -2.08
C HIS A 98 16.13 8.18 -1.23
N PHE A 99 16.64 7.11 -1.82
CA PHE A 99 17.10 5.91 -1.15
C PHE A 99 18.61 5.96 -0.96
N LEU A 100 19.05 5.55 0.21
CA LEU A 100 20.46 5.43 0.60
C LEU A 100 20.87 3.96 0.39
N ASP A 101 21.40 3.68 -0.80
CA ASP A 101 21.75 2.32 -1.25
C ASP A 101 23.25 2.02 -1.03
N TYR A 102 23.74 2.34 0.17
CA TYR A 102 25.14 2.14 0.50
C TYR A 102 25.50 0.66 0.43
N GLY A 103 26.57 0.32 -0.33
CA GLY A 103 26.90 -1.05 -0.66
C GLY A 103 26.07 -1.65 -1.81
N ALA A 104 25.20 -0.88 -2.45
CA ALA A 104 24.47 -1.17 -3.68
C ALA A 104 23.49 -2.36 -3.69
N PRO A 105 22.91 -2.85 -2.57
CA PRO A 105 22.03 -4.01 -2.60
C PRO A 105 20.77 -3.80 -3.46
N LEU A 106 20.23 -2.57 -3.47
CA LEU A 106 19.09 -2.26 -4.32
C LEU A 106 19.49 -2.17 -5.78
N SER A 107 20.61 -1.50 -6.09
CA SER A 107 21.15 -1.40 -7.45
C SER A 107 21.50 -2.78 -8.03
N GLU A 108 22.07 -3.69 -7.24
CA GLU A 108 22.32 -5.11 -7.64
C GLU A 108 21.01 -5.82 -7.96
N ARG A 109 20.01 -5.68 -7.11
CA ARG A 109 18.68 -6.29 -7.31
C ARG A 109 18.01 -5.84 -8.61
N PHE A 110 18.26 -4.60 -9.05
CA PHE A 110 17.73 -4.04 -10.29
C PHE A 110 18.65 -4.28 -11.51
N GLY A 111 19.76 -4.99 -11.36
CA GLY A 111 20.72 -5.26 -12.42
C GLY A 111 21.59 -4.07 -12.81
N LEU A 112 21.67 -3.06 -11.95
CA LEU A 112 22.40 -1.82 -12.17
C LEU A 112 23.70 -1.72 -11.38
N ALA A 113 24.03 -2.73 -10.58
CA ALA A 113 25.32 -2.87 -9.94
C ALA A 113 25.85 -4.31 -10.05
N ALA A 114 27.15 -4.45 -10.12
CA ALA A 114 27.86 -5.73 -10.11
C ALA A 114 29.07 -5.65 -9.19
N ARG A 115 29.40 -6.76 -8.50
CA ARG A 115 30.58 -6.86 -7.62
C ARG A 115 31.67 -7.69 -8.27
N THR A 116 32.89 -7.17 -8.11
CA THR A 116 34.10 -7.94 -8.41
C THR A 116 35.05 -7.77 -7.23
N GLY A 117 35.05 -8.76 -6.33
CA GLY A 117 35.73 -8.62 -5.02
C GLY A 117 35.10 -7.52 -4.17
N GLU A 118 35.89 -6.55 -3.73
CA GLU A 118 35.43 -5.40 -2.95
C GLU A 118 34.93 -4.22 -3.82
N GLN A 119 35.16 -4.28 -5.13
CA GLN A 119 34.76 -3.21 -6.04
C GLN A 119 33.30 -3.38 -6.48
N ILE A 120 32.57 -2.28 -6.46
CA ILE A 120 31.20 -2.18 -6.96
C ILE A 120 31.20 -1.31 -8.21
N GLU A 121 30.83 -1.91 -9.33
CA GLU A 121 30.59 -1.16 -10.56
C GLU A 121 29.09 -0.87 -10.69
N VAL A 122 28.73 0.35 -11.05
CA VAL A 122 27.33 0.79 -11.22
C VAL A 122 27.06 1.25 -12.63
N ARG A 123 25.85 0.98 -13.13
CA ARG A 123 25.31 1.49 -14.39
C ARG A 123 24.23 2.51 -14.09
N PRO A 124 24.52 3.82 -14.10
CA PRO A 124 23.50 4.82 -13.84
C PRO A 124 22.40 4.79 -14.90
N ALA A 125 21.14 4.81 -14.43
CA ALA A 125 19.98 4.68 -15.32
C ALA A 125 18.71 5.30 -14.71
N TRP A 126 17.77 5.63 -15.59
CA TRP A 126 16.40 5.97 -15.26
C TRP A 126 15.51 4.75 -15.43
N LEU A 127 14.61 4.54 -14.46
CA LEU A 127 13.51 3.58 -14.53
C LEU A 127 12.19 4.32 -14.46
N VAL A 128 11.30 4.07 -15.40
CA VAL A 128 9.94 4.60 -15.37
C VAL A 128 8.96 3.47 -15.12
N LEU A 129 8.07 3.65 -14.14
CA LEU A 129 7.05 2.70 -13.72
C LEU A 129 5.65 3.31 -13.85
N ASP A 130 4.66 2.47 -14.16
CA ASP A 130 3.26 2.88 -14.09
C ASP A 130 2.67 2.79 -12.67
N ARG A 131 1.39 3.11 -12.52
CA ARG A 131 0.68 3.10 -11.23
C ARG A 131 0.62 1.72 -10.54
N MET A 132 0.78 0.63 -11.30
CA MET A 132 0.88 -0.73 -10.78
C MET A 132 2.33 -1.15 -10.52
N LEU A 133 3.28 -0.22 -10.59
CA LEU A 133 4.73 -0.45 -10.49
C LEU A 133 5.26 -1.41 -11.55
N ARG A 134 4.67 -1.43 -12.75
CA ARG A 134 5.19 -2.19 -13.89
C ARG A 134 6.21 -1.36 -14.64
N VAL A 135 7.29 -2.00 -15.05
CA VAL A 135 8.37 -1.40 -15.84
C VAL A 135 7.84 -0.90 -17.19
N LYS A 136 7.92 0.40 -17.42
CA LYS A 136 7.58 1.05 -18.70
C LYS A 136 8.80 1.30 -19.55
N GLY A 137 9.95 1.50 -18.93
CA GLY A 137 11.21 1.65 -19.65
C GLY A 137 12.40 1.85 -18.73
N TRP A 138 13.55 1.45 -19.28
CA TRP A 138 14.88 1.72 -18.79
C TRP A 138 15.59 2.65 -19.77
N LEU A 139 16.23 3.69 -19.28
CA LEU A 139 17.01 4.60 -20.12
C LEU A 139 18.36 4.90 -19.44
N PRO A 140 19.46 4.96 -20.21
CA PRO A 140 20.74 5.43 -19.70
C PRO A 140 20.60 6.80 -19.02
N ILE A 141 21.46 7.11 -18.08
CA ILE A 141 21.36 8.34 -17.28
C ILE A 141 21.37 9.61 -18.15
N GLU A 142 22.06 9.59 -19.29
CA GLU A 142 22.18 10.71 -20.23
C GLU A 142 20.86 11.01 -20.97
N ARG A 143 19.94 10.05 -21.02
CA ARG A 143 18.64 10.17 -21.71
C ARG A 143 17.50 10.64 -20.80
N GLY A 144 17.77 11.55 -19.89
CA GLY A 144 16.80 12.02 -18.89
C GLY A 144 15.58 12.70 -19.50
N GLU A 145 15.71 13.49 -20.57
CA GLU A 145 14.56 14.10 -21.26
C GLU A 145 13.60 13.05 -21.85
N GLU A 146 14.14 11.95 -22.36
CA GLU A 146 13.33 10.85 -22.84
C GLU A 146 12.64 10.09 -21.71
N ALA A 147 13.29 9.96 -20.55
CA ALA A 147 12.66 9.41 -19.35
C ALA A 147 11.47 10.29 -18.90
N MET A 148 11.60 11.62 -18.96
CA MET A 148 10.50 12.54 -18.64
C MET A 148 9.39 12.50 -19.71
N ALA A 149 9.73 12.31 -20.97
CA ALA A 149 8.75 12.12 -22.04
C ALA A 149 7.96 10.81 -21.84
N LEU A 150 8.65 9.70 -21.53
CA LEU A 150 8.02 8.41 -21.19
C LEU A 150 7.13 8.51 -19.94
N LEU A 151 7.56 9.26 -18.91
CA LEU A 151 6.73 9.53 -17.73
C LEU A 151 5.41 10.22 -18.12
N ARG A 152 5.47 11.29 -18.97
CA ARG A 152 4.24 11.98 -19.42
C ARG A 152 3.32 11.06 -20.20
N GLN A 153 3.87 10.22 -21.08
CA GLN A 153 3.08 9.21 -21.82
C GLN A 153 2.45 8.21 -20.84
N THR A 154 3.19 7.76 -19.82
CA THR A 154 2.70 6.83 -18.79
C THR A 154 1.56 7.45 -17.97
N ILE A 155 1.66 8.73 -17.62
CA ILE A 155 0.60 9.46 -16.91
C ILE A 155 -0.63 9.62 -17.84
N ALA A 156 -0.44 9.99 -19.10
CA ALA A 156 -1.54 10.19 -20.04
C ALA A 156 -2.27 8.89 -20.44
N ALA A 157 -1.57 7.75 -20.38
CA ALA A 157 -2.15 6.43 -20.69
C ALA A 157 -2.95 5.82 -19.52
N ARG A 158 -3.33 6.60 -18.50
CA ARG A 158 -4.13 6.12 -17.39
C ARG A 158 -5.52 5.72 -17.84
N ASP A 159 -5.93 4.52 -17.47
CA ASP A 159 -7.32 4.08 -17.55
C ASP A 159 -8.03 4.45 -16.25
N ASP A 160 -8.71 5.60 -16.26
CA ASP A 160 -9.44 6.11 -15.09
C ASP A 160 -10.82 5.43 -14.95
N GLU A 161 -11.25 4.61 -15.90
CA GLU A 161 -12.47 3.82 -15.85
C GLU A 161 -12.24 2.36 -15.38
N ALA A 162 -10.99 1.97 -15.15
CA ALA A 162 -10.64 0.62 -14.70
C ALA A 162 -11.33 0.26 -13.39
N PHE A 163 -11.73 -1.00 -13.29
CA PHE A 163 -12.32 -1.57 -12.08
C PHE A 163 -11.25 -2.29 -11.26
N ALA A 164 -11.27 -2.07 -9.95
CA ALA A 164 -10.52 -2.96 -9.06
C ALA A 164 -11.16 -4.36 -9.05
N PRO A 165 -10.39 -5.43 -8.89
CA PRO A 165 -10.90 -6.80 -8.77
C PRO A 165 -11.52 -7.03 -7.38
N VAL A 166 -12.64 -6.38 -7.14
CA VAL A 166 -13.41 -6.44 -5.91
C VAL A 166 -14.76 -7.13 -6.13
N LEU A 167 -15.31 -7.72 -5.08
CA LEU A 167 -16.64 -8.32 -5.11
C LEU A 167 -17.57 -7.51 -4.21
N VAL A 168 -18.65 -6.99 -4.78
CA VAL A 168 -19.76 -6.38 -4.04
C VAL A 168 -20.87 -7.41 -3.88
N VAL A 169 -21.29 -7.68 -2.63
CA VAL A 169 -22.39 -8.61 -2.32
C VAL A 169 -23.45 -7.83 -1.54
N PRO A 170 -24.65 -7.63 -2.10
CA PRO A 170 -25.73 -6.96 -1.39
C PRO A 170 -26.32 -7.86 -0.29
N ASP A 171 -27.02 -7.25 0.66
CA ASP A 171 -27.88 -7.90 1.65
C ASP A 171 -27.18 -9.00 2.49
N VAL A 172 -25.88 -8.81 2.79
CA VAL A 172 -25.14 -9.74 3.66
C VAL A 172 -25.62 -9.63 5.10
N LEU A 173 -25.78 -8.41 5.61
CA LEU A 173 -26.42 -8.12 6.90
C LEU A 173 -27.81 -7.55 6.67
N ASP A 174 -28.78 -7.98 7.45
CA ASP A 174 -30.09 -7.34 7.44
C ASP A 174 -30.08 -5.99 8.17
N PRO A 175 -31.03 -5.08 7.87
CA PRO A 175 -31.05 -3.75 8.48
C PRO A 175 -31.21 -3.75 10.01
N ALA A 176 -31.84 -4.78 10.60
CA ALA A 176 -32.00 -4.87 12.05
C ALA A 176 -30.66 -5.18 12.72
N LEU A 177 -29.87 -6.11 12.14
CA LEU A 177 -28.52 -6.41 12.65
C LEU A 177 -27.58 -5.20 12.48
N CYS A 178 -27.67 -4.46 11.38
CA CYS A 178 -26.90 -3.22 11.20
C CYS A 178 -27.18 -2.22 12.34
N ARG A 179 -28.45 -1.97 12.66
CA ARG A 179 -28.83 -1.08 13.77
C ARG A 179 -28.37 -1.59 15.14
N GLN A 180 -28.43 -2.90 15.39
CA GLN A 180 -27.96 -3.50 16.64
C GLN A 180 -26.44 -3.32 16.81
N LEU A 181 -25.67 -3.45 15.73
CA LEU A 181 -24.22 -3.28 15.75
C LEU A 181 -23.82 -1.81 15.99
N ILE A 182 -24.54 -0.86 15.40
CA ILE A 182 -24.36 0.58 15.68
C ILE A 182 -24.71 0.86 17.14
N ALA A 183 -25.88 0.38 17.63
CA ALA A 183 -26.28 0.57 19.02
C ALA A 183 -25.29 -0.05 20.02
N HIS A 184 -24.66 -1.19 19.65
CA HIS A 184 -23.58 -1.77 20.43
C HIS A 184 -22.40 -0.80 20.52
N TYR A 185 -21.94 -0.24 19.39
CA TYR A 185 -20.86 0.75 19.38
C TYR A 185 -21.19 1.99 20.21
N GLU A 186 -22.38 2.55 20.05
CA GLU A 186 -22.80 3.76 20.77
C GLU A 186 -22.89 3.54 22.30
N ARG A 187 -23.20 2.33 22.73
CA ARG A 187 -23.26 1.95 24.16
C ARG A 187 -21.88 1.69 24.76
N GLU A 188 -21.03 0.94 24.07
CA GLU A 188 -19.73 0.49 24.60
C GLU A 188 -18.60 1.50 24.36
N GLY A 189 -18.77 2.35 23.35
CA GLY A 189 -17.76 3.29 22.85
C GLY A 189 -16.65 2.62 22.06
N GLY A 190 -15.99 3.41 21.21
CA GLY A 190 -14.83 2.98 20.44
C GLY A 190 -13.52 3.36 21.13
N ARG A 191 -12.49 2.56 20.92
CA ARG A 191 -11.10 2.87 21.27
C ARG A 191 -10.31 3.21 20.02
N GLU A 192 -9.34 4.10 20.16
CA GLU A 192 -8.48 4.46 19.04
C GLU A 192 -7.80 3.24 18.44
N SER A 193 -7.88 3.13 17.11
CA SER A 193 -7.40 1.97 16.37
C SER A 193 -6.06 2.26 15.71
N GLY A 194 -5.02 1.57 16.15
CA GLY A 194 -3.72 1.53 15.48
C GLY A 194 -3.71 0.69 14.19
N PHE A 195 -2.52 0.53 13.63
CA PHE A 195 -2.24 -0.36 12.50
C PHE A 195 -1.00 -1.20 12.79
N MET A 196 -0.88 -2.34 12.12
CA MET A 196 0.22 -3.28 12.31
C MET A 196 1.42 -2.90 11.46
N ARG A 197 2.61 -2.91 12.05
CA ARG A 197 3.88 -2.64 11.37
C ARG A 197 4.92 -3.70 11.74
N ALA A 198 5.75 -4.08 10.76
CA ALA A 198 6.88 -4.94 11.04
C ALA A 198 8.05 -4.13 11.60
N VAL A 199 8.53 -4.46 12.79
CA VAL A 199 9.71 -3.89 13.43
C VAL A 199 10.56 -5.05 13.92
N ASP A 200 11.80 -5.17 13.43
CA ASP A 200 12.76 -6.22 13.82
C ASP A 200 12.19 -7.65 13.79
N GLY A 201 11.44 -7.96 12.72
CA GLY A 201 10.80 -9.27 12.53
C GLY A 201 9.54 -9.51 13.38
N LYS A 202 9.15 -8.56 14.21
CA LYS A 202 7.93 -8.59 15.02
C LYS A 202 6.83 -7.75 14.40
N THR A 203 5.58 -8.10 14.69
CA THR A 203 4.40 -7.30 14.33
C THR A 203 4.01 -6.45 15.54
N VAL A 204 4.09 -5.13 15.39
CA VAL A 204 3.82 -4.15 16.46
C VAL A 204 2.64 -3.28 16.07
N GLY A 205 1.72 -3.05 17.02
CA GLY A 205 0.65 -2.07 16.89
C GLY A 205 1.19 -0.65 17.04
N MET A 206 0.85 0.24 16.10
CA MET A 206 1.25 1.64 16.13
C MET A 206 0.04 2.55 15.95
N VAL A 207 0.05 3.69 16.63
CA VAL A 207 -0.89 4.79 16.41
C VAL A 207 -0.13 5.93 15.73
N ASP A 208 -0.63 6.36 14.58
CA ASP A 208 -0.10 7.51 13.84
C ASP A 208 -1.27 8.24 13.17
N HIS A 209 -1.62 9.40 13.72
CA HIS A 209 -2.74 10.22 13.24
C HIS A 209 -2.53 10.80 11.84
N THR A 210 -1.30 10.80 11.32
CA THR A 210 -1.02 11.20 9.92
C THR A 210 -1.30 10.06 8.95
N HIS A 211 -1.46 8.83 9.45
CA HIS A 211 -1.70 7.64 8.64
C HIS A 211 -3.13 7.11 8.78
N LYS A 212 -3.70 7.13 10.00
CA LYS A 212 -5.01 6.57 10.28
C LYS A 212 -5.72 7.33 11.40
N ARG A 213 -7.02 7.58 11.22
CA ARG A 213 -7.94 8.06 12.24
C ARG A 213 -9.20 7.21 12.21
N ARG A 214 -9.34 6.32 13.16
CA ARG A 214 -10.48 5.40 13.29
C ARG A 214 -10.60 4.93 14.72
N PHE A 215 -11.82 4.70 15.16
CA PHE A 215 -12.12 4.10 16.45
C PHE A 215 -12.76 2.72 16.25
N ASP A 216 -12.33 1.73 17.00
CA ASP A 216 -12.83 0.37 16.93
C ASP A 216 -13.49 -0.03 18.26
N CYS A 217 -14.69 -0.57 18.19
CA CYS A 217 -15.40 -1.22 19.30
C CYS A 217 -15.37 -2.72 19.10
N GLU A 218 -14.80 -3.46 20.04
CA GLU A 218 -14.83 -4.92 20.00
C GLU A 218 -16.24 -5.43 20.28
N ILE A 219 -16.75 -6.31 19.44
CA ILE A 219 -18.05 -6.96 19.64
C ILE A 219 -17.83 -8.13 20.59
N THR A 220 -18.07 -7.90 21.88
CA THR A 220 -17.93 -8.93 22.94
C THR A 220 -19.20 -9.78 23.12
N ASP A 221 -20.36 -9.30 22.67
CA ASP A 221 -21.63 -10.02 22.73
C ASP A 221 -21.61 -11.28 21.83
N PRO A 222 -21.73 -12.48 22.42
CA PRO A 222 -21.70 -13.73 21.67
C PRO A 222 -22.86 -13.88 20.67
N ALA A 223 -24.02 -13.29 20.96
CA ALA A 223 -25.17 -13.35 20.06
C ALA A 223 -24.93 -12.52 18.79
N LEU A 224 -24.38 -11.32 18.93
CA LEU A 224 -23.98 -10.48 17.81
C LEU A 224 -22.86 -11.11 16.97
N ARG A 225 -21.84 -11.69 17.60
CA ARG A 225 -20.79 -12.45 16.88
C ARG A 225 -21.38 -13.59 16.08
N LYS A 226 -22.22 -14.42 16.70
CA LYS A 226 -22.89 -15.54 16.02
C LYS A 226 -23.75 -15.08 14.86
N ALA A 227 -24.46 -13.95 14.99
CA ALA A 227 -25.28 -13.40 13.91
C ALA A 227 -24.42 -12.92 12.73
N ILE A 228 -23.28 -12.26 12.99
CA ILE A 228 -22.33 -11.87 11.95
C ILE A 228 -21.76 -13.11 11.25
N ASP A 229 -21.28 -14.09 12.00
CA ASP A 229 -20.71 -15.32 11.45
C ASP A 229 -21.70 -16.06 10.60
N ALA A 230 -22.94 -16.22 11.07
CA ALA A 230 -24.01 -16.85 10.30
C ALA A 230 -24.26 -16.11 8.98
N SER A 231 -24.37 -14.79 9.00
CA SER A 231 -24.58 -13.97 7.80
C SER A 231 -23.41 -14.08 6.82
N VAL A 232 -22.18 -13.98 7.32
CA VAL A 232 -20.96 -14.09 6.51
C VAL A 232 -20.85 -15.49 5.89
N PHE A 233 -20.97 -16.56 6.68
CA PHE A 233 -20.80 -17.93 6.16
C PHE A 233 -21.95 -18.40 5.27
N GLN A 234 -23.16 -17.91 5.49
CA GLN A 234 -24.33 -18.29 4.66
C GLN A 234 -24.47 -17.46 3.38
N ARG A 235 -24.15 -16.16 3.41
CA ARG A 235 -24.43 -15.23 2.31
C ARG A 235 -23.18 -14.76 1.57
N LEU A 236 -22.06 -14.55 2.27
CA LEU A 236 -20.85 -13.96 1.68
C LEU A 236 -19.85 -15.02 1.20
N VAL A 237 -19.52 -16.02 2.04
CA VAL A 237 -18.52 -17.04 1.70
C VAL A 237 -18.86 -17.83 0.44
N PRO A 238 -20.13 -18.22 0.15
CA PRO A 238 -20.47 -18.87 -1.12
C PRO A 238 -20.23 -17.98 -2.35
N MET A 239 -20.41 -16.67 -2.20
CA MET A 239 -20.14 -15.71 -3.29
C MET A 239 -18.66 -15.54 -3.53
N ILE A 240 -17.84 -15.51 -2.46
CA ILE A 240 -16.37 -15.52 -2.57
C ILE A 240 -15.90 -16.80 -3.26
N ALA A 241 -16.44 -17.96 -2.88
CA ALA A 241 -16.09 -19.24 -3.51
C ALA A 241 -16.41 -19.25 -5.01
N ARG A 242 -17.54 -18.68 -5.40
CA ARG A 242 -17.95 -18.57 -6.81
C ARG A 242 -17.07 -17.60 -7.60
N ALA A 243 -16.77 -16.43 -7.03
CA ALA A 243 -16.05 -15.37 -7.73
C ALA A 243 -14.54 -15.63 -7.80
N PHE A 244 -13.95 -16.19 -6.76
CA PHE A 244 -12.50 -16.29 -6.58
C PHE A 244 -11.98 -17.73 -6.44
N GLN A 245 -12.85 -18.74 -6.52
CA GLN A 245 -12.49 -20.15 -6.28
C GLN A 245 -11.79 -20.37 -4.93
N PHE A 246 -12.19 -19.60 -3.92
CA PHE A 246 -11.58 -19.62 -2.59
C PHE A 246 -12.65 -19.91 -1.53
N LYS A 247 -12.40 -20.95 -0.71
CA LYS A 247 -13.30 -21.32 0.38
C LYS A 247 -12.74 -20.79 1.70
N ALA A 248 -13.25 -19.65 2.15
CA ALA A 248 -12.95 -19.15 3.48
C ALA A 248 -13.60 -20.07 4.55
N THR A 249 -12.83 -20.45 5.56
CA THR A 249 -13.25 -21.29 6.68
C THR A 249 -13.10 -20.61 8.02
N ARG A 250 -12.40 -19.49 8.06
CA ARG A 250 -12.06 -18.74 9.25
C ARG A 250 -12.36 -17.26 9.10
N ILE A 251 -12.78 -16.65 10.18
CA ILE A 251 -12.99 -15.21 10.32
C ILE A 251 -12.12 -14.67 11.45
N GLU A 252 -11.48 -13.53 11.23
CA GLU A 252 -10.70 -12.81 12.23
C GLU A 252 -11.34 -11.45 12.47
N ARG A 253 -11.42 -11.09 13.73
CA ARG A 253 -11.78 -9.77 14.21
C ARG A 253 -13.27 -9.43 14.05
N HIS A 254 -13.93 -9.40 15.20
CA HIS A 254 -15.30 -8.92 15.32
C HIS A 254 -15.28 -7.53 15.95
N ILE A 255 -15.29 -6.50 15.12
CA ILE A 255 -15.28 -5.10 15.56
C ILE A 255 -16.33 -4.31 14.79
N VAL A 256 -16.89 -3.30 15.41
CA VAL A 256 -17.52 -2.17 14.73
C VAL A 256 -16.49 -1.04 14.66
N ALA A 257 -16.11 -0.67 13.45
CA ALA A 257 -15.22 0.45 13.17
C ALA A 257 -16.04 1.72 12.93
N CYS A 258 -15.60 2.84 13.49
CA CYS A 258 -16.18 4.15 13.28
C CYS A 258 -15.14 5.11 12.70
N TYR A 259 -15.50 5.76 11.60
CA TYR A 259 -14.79 6.89 11.03
C TYR A 259 -15.68 8.12 11.19
N ASP A 260 -15.26 9.07 12.02
CA ASP A 260 -16.01 10.27 12.38
C ASP A 260 -15.51 11.48 11.58
N SER A 261 -16.43 12.27 11.04
CA SER A 261 -16.10 13.49 10.30
C SER A 261 -15.42 14.56 11.17
N GLU A 262 -15.72 14.61 12.48
CA GLU A 262 -15.12 15.60 13.40
C GLU A 262 -13.59 15.42 13.49
N GLY A 263 -13.10 14.19 13.41
CA GLY A 263 -11.67 13.86 13.33
C GLY A 263 -11.15 13.71 11.91
N GLY A 264 -12.01 13.85 10.88
CA GLY A 264 -11.69 13.55 9.50
C GLY A 264 -11.32 12.08 9.32
N GLY A 265 -12.10 11.15 9.90
CA GLY A 265 -11.82 9.72 9.96
C GLY A 265 -11.41 9.13 8.62
N TYR A 266 -10.24 8.51 8.55
CA TYR A 266 -9.63 7.99 7.32
C TYR A 266 -8.60 6.89 7.60
N PHE A 267 -8.15 6.21 6.56
CA PHE A 267 -7.00 5.34 6.59
C PHE A 267 -6.25 5.42 5.26
N ASN A 268 -5.02 5.90 5.29
CA ASN A 268 -4.17 6.05 4.12
C ASN A 268 -3.85 4.71 3.45
N ALA A 269 -3.32 4.78 2.24
CA ALA A 269 -3.04 3.61 1.41
C ALA A 269 -2.13 2.61 2.12
N HIS A 270 -2.59 1.35 2.23
CA HIS A 270 -1.90 0.24 2.88
C HIS A 270 -2.36 -1.11 2.31
N ARG A 271 -1.67 -2.18 2.70
CA ARG A 271 -2.03 -3.57 2.48
C ARG A 271 -2.21 -4.24 3.83
N ASP A 272 -3.12 -5.20 3.93
CA ASP A 272 -3.51 -5.78 5.23
C ASP A 272 -2.67 -6.98 5.68
N ASN A 273 -1.79 -7.51 4.82
CA ASN A 273 -1.05 -8.76 5.05
C ASN A 273 0.47 -8.62 4.97
N THR A 274 1.01 -7.44 5.22
CA THR A 274 2.45 -7.14 5.01
C THR A 274 3.36 -7.44 6.19
N THR A 275 2.81 -7.87 7.32
CA THR A 275 3.61 -8.24 8.51
C THR A 275 3.51 -9.74 8.78
N PRO A 276 4.48 -10.37 9.49
CA PRO A 276 4.39 -11.78 9.84
C PRO A 276 3.07 -12.13 10.52
N GLY A 277 2.63 -11.33 11.50
CA GLY A 277 1.40 -11.56 12.25
C GLY A 277 0.11 -11.36 11.43
N THR A 278 0.18 -10.78 10.23
CA THR A 278 -0.98 -10.54 9.35
C THR A 278 -0.90 -11.33 8.03
N ALA A 279 0.19 -12.05 7.77
CA ALA A 279 0.44 -12.78 6.51
C ALA A 279 -0.61 -13.86 6.19
N HIS A 280 -1.38 -14.29 7.17
CA HIS A 280 -2.45 -15.29 7.03
C HIS A 280 -3.73 -14.72 6.39
N ARG A 281 -3.94 -13.40 6.39
CA ARG A 281 -5.14 -12.75 5.87
C ARG A 281 -5.21 -12.87 4.35
N ARG A 282 -6.34 -13.36 3.83
CA ARG A 282 -6.57 -13.55 2.40
C ARG A 282 -7.49 -12.48 1.83
N PHE A 283 -8.67 -12.32 2.43
CA PHE A 283 -9.65 -11.33 2.02
C PHE A 283 -9.98 -10.38 3.15
N ALA A 284 -9.95 -9.08 2.85
CA ALA A 284 -10.54 -8.04 3.67
C ALA A 284 -12.01 -7.85 3.25
N VAL A 285 -12.85 -7.63 4.23
CA VAL A 285 -14.28 -7.38 4.04
C VAL A 285 -14.64 -6.06 4.71
N THR A 286 -15.43 -5.25 4.02
CA THR A 286 -16.12 -4.10 4.59
C THR A 286 -17.62 -4.37 4.50
N LEU A 287 -18.28 -4.51 5.65
CA LEU A 287 -19.73 -4.59 5.78
C LEU A 287 -20.24 -3.22 6.23
N ASN A 288 -20.85 -2.46 5.33
CA ASN A 288 -21.35 -1.12 5.64
C ASN A 288 -22.62 -1.21 6.50
N LEU A 289 -22.67 -0.44 7.60
CA LEU A 289 -23.81 -0.47 8.52
C LEU A 289 -24.80 0.68 8.29
N ASN A 290 -24.37 1.80 7.66
CA ASN A 290 -25.19 3.01 7.50
C ASN A 290 -24.74 3.86 6.29
N ALA A 291 -24.65 3.30 5.11
CA ALA A 291 -24.12 3.96 3.91
C ALA A 291 -24.83 5.29 3.54
N GLY A 292 -26.12 5.46 3.93
CA GLY A 292 -26.91 6.66 3.66
C GLY A 292 -26.71 7.82 4.67
N ASP A 293 -26.00 7.60 5.78
CA ASP A 293 -25.96 8.55 6.90
C ASP A 293 -24.65 9.35 6.98
N TYR A 294 -23.76 9.19 6.00
CA TYR A 294 -22.48 9.90 5.96
C TYR A 294 -22.06 10.24 4.54
N GLU A 295 -21.19 11.24 4.40
CA GLU A 295 -20.54 11.60 3.15
C GLU A 295 -19.03 11.37 3.23
N GLY A 296 -18.42 11.08 2.08
CA GLY A 296 -17.03 10.65 2.01
C GLY A 296 -16.87 9.21 2.49
N GLY A 297 -15.68 8.87 2.98
CA GLY A 297 -15.40 7.56 3.58
C GLY A 297 -15.39 6.38 2.60
N GLU A 298 -15.40 6.63 1.29
CA GLU A 298 -15.35 5.59 0.27
C GLU A 298 -14.02 4.84 0.31
N LEU A 299 -14.03 3.58 -0.13
CA LEU A 299 -12.81 2.84 -0.42
C LEU A 299 -12.31 3.17 -1.83
N ASN A 300 -11.00 3.27 -1.96
CA ASN A 300 -10.31 3.46 -3.21
C ASN A 300 -9.13 2.49 -3.31
N PHE A 301 -8.90 1.99 -4.51
CA PHE A 301 -7.79 1.08 -4.85
C PHE A 301 -6.86 1.77 -5.85
N PRO A 302 -5.84 2.52 -5.39
CA PRO A 302 -5.08 3.43 -6.23
C PRO A 302 -4.38 2.76 -7.42
N GLU A 303 -3.97 1.50 -7.29
CA GLU A 303 -3.36 0.70 -8.37
C GLU A 303 -4.30 0.54 -9.57
N PHE A 304 -5.63 0.57 -9.35
CA PHE A 304 -6.67 0.35 -10.35
C PHE A 304 -7.37 1.64 -10.81
N GLY A 305 -7.05 2.78 -10.21
CA GLY A 305 -7.55 4.07 -10.64
C GLY A 305 -8.31 4.87 -9.58
N PRO A 306 -8.99 5.94 -9.99
CA PRO A 306 -9.66 6.86 -9.08
C PRO A 306 -11.02 6.39 -8.60
N ARG A 307 -11.58 5.30 -9.15
CA ARG A 307 -12.91 4.81 -8.80
C ARG A 307 -13.09 4.63 -7.30
N LEU A 308 -14.23 5.07 -6.80
CA LEU A 308 -14.61 5.00 -5.39
C LEU A 308 -15.68 3.93 -5.19
N TYR A 309 -15.61 3.24 -4.06
CA TYR A 309 -16.51 2.14 -3.70
C TYR A 309 -17.17 2.43 -2.35
N LYS A 310 -18.50 2.54 -2.37
CA LYS A 310 -19.35 2.75 -1.20
C LYS A 310 -20.60 1.87 -1.34
N PRO A 311 -20.49 0.55 -1.01
CA PRO A 311 -21.65 -0.33 -1.06
C PRO A 311 -22.76 0.14 -0.11
N GLU A 312 -24.00 -0.19 -0.44
CA GLU A 312 -25.17 0.11 0.35
C GLU A 312 -25.13 -0.50 1.76
N THR A 313 -26.00 -0.01 2.65
CA THR A 313 -26.16 -0.54 4.01
C THR A 313 -26.50 -2.04 3.97
N GLY A 314 -25.80 -2.83 4.81
CA GLY A 314 -25.91 -4.30 4.84
C GLY A 314 -25.10 -5.03 3.77
N SER A 315 -24.57 -4.32 2.77
CA SER A 315 -23.76 -4.90 1.70
C SER A 315 -22.30 -5.07 2.13
N ALA A 316 -21.63 -6.05 1.52
CA ALA A 316 -20.21 -6.29 1.67
C ALA A 316 -19.42 -5.83 0.45
N LEU A 317 -18.24 -5.25 0.68
CA LEU A 317 -17.17 -5.14 -0.31
C LEU A 317 -16.03 -6.07 0.13
N VAL A 318 -15.64 -6.99 -0.76
CA VAL A 318 -14.58 -7.98 -0.53
C VAL A 318 -13.44 -7.75 -1.50
N PHE A 319 -12.22 -7.78 -0.99
CA PHE A 319 -11.01 -7.64 -1.81
C PHE A 319 -9.82 -8.38 -1.18
N SER A 320 -8.81 -8.68 -2.00
CA SER A 320 -7.59 -9.32 -1.51
C SER A 320 -6.84 -8.40 -0.52
N CYS A 321 -6.40 -8.95 0.60
CA CYS A 321 -5.56 -8.24 1.57
C CYS A 321 -4.22 -7.75 0.99
N SER A 322 -3.80 -8.29 -0.16
CA SER A 322 -2.60 -7.87 -0.88
C SER A 322 -2.80 -6.64 -1.77
N MET A 323 -4.03 -6.17 -1.96
CA MET A 323 -4.30 -4.97 -2.75
C MET A 323 -4.03 -3.71 -1.94
N LEU A 324 -3.35 -2.74 -2.57
CA LEU A 324 -3.22 -1.42 -1.98
C LEU A 324 -4.60 -0.74 -1.97
N HIS A 325 -5.05 -0.33 -0.78
CA HIS A 325 -6.35 0.31 -0.61
C HIS A 325 -6.28 1.39 0.47
N ARG A 326 -7.25 2.29 0.41
CA ARG A 326 -7.42 3.36 1.42
C ARG A 326 -8.90 3.63 1.66
N ALA A 327 -9.22 4.11 2.87
CA ALA A 327 -10.50 4.74 3.17
C ALA A 327 -10.33 6.25 3.12
N LEU A 328 -11.08 6.92 2.26
CA LEU A 328 -11.04 8.38 2.13
C LEU A 328 -11.60 9.03 3.40
N PRO A 329 -11.28 10.31 3.66
CA PRO A 329 -11.85 11.04 4.79
C PRO A 329 -13.38 11.04 4.74
N VAL A 330 -14.00 10.79 5.90
CA VAL A 330 -15.41 11.08 6.12
C VAL A 330 -15.57 12.59 6.26
N THR A 331 -16.41 13.20 5.43
CA THR A 331 -16.60 14.65 5.35
C THR A 331 -17.84 15.12 6.10
N SER A 332 -18.82 14.24 6.30
CA SER A 332 -20.02 14.51 7.08
C SER A 332 -20.54 13.23 7.74
N GLY A 333 -21.03 13.32 8.97
CA GLY A 333 -21.58 12.21 9.73
C GLY A 333 -20.54 11.21 10.25
N ARG A 334 -21.00 9.99 10.54
CA ARG A 334 -20.19 8.88 11.03
C ARG A 334 -20.39 7.64 10.19
N ARG A 335 -19.30 7.10 9.66
CA ARG A 335 -19.31 5.83 8.94
C ARG A 335 -19.07 4.68 9.91
N TYR A 336 -20.05 3.78 10.02
CA TYR A 336 -19.91 2.52 10.76
C TYR A 336 -19.76 1.34 9.81
N ALA A 337 -18.84 0.43 10.13
CA ALA A 337 -18.61 -0.78 9.35
C ALA A 337 -18.08 -1.93 10.22
N VAL A 338 -18.47 -3.16 9.91
CA VAL A 338 -17.78 -4.36 10.43
C VAL A 338 -16.69 -4.74 9.44
N LEU A 339 -15.46 -4.94 9.95
CA LEU A 339 -14.26 -5.11 9.13
C LEU A 339 -13.54 -6.44 9.44
N PRO A 340 -14.10 -7.60 9.11
CA PRO A 340 -13.45 -8.88 9.33
C PRO A 340 -12.41 -9.18 8.24
N PHE A 341 -11.46 -10.06 8.59
CA PHE A 341 -10.60 -10.73 7.62
C PHE A 341 -11.01 -12.19 7.48
N LEU A 342 -11.01 -12.68 6.25
CA LEU A 342 -11.30 -14.07 5.94
C LEU A 342 -10.05 -14.79 5.46
N TYR A 343 -9.92 -16.06 5.88
CA TYR A 343 -8.82 -16.92 5.49
C TYR A 343 -9.24 -18.39 5.55
N ASP A 344 -8.38 -19.28 5.08
CA ASP A 344 -8.57 -20.73 5.02
C ASP A 344 -7.72 -21.45 6.08
N GLU A 345 -7.71 -22.77 6.05
CA GLU A 345 -6.91 -23.60 6.96
C GLU A 345 -5.41 -23.35 6.77
N ALA A 346 -4.94 -23.17 5.53
CA ALA A 346 -3.54 -22.82 5.28
C ALA A 346 -3.17 -21.45 5.91
N GLY A 347 -4.11 -20.49 5.85
CA GLY A 347 -3.97 -19.25 6.59
C GLY A 347 -3.93 -19.46 8.11
N ALA A 348 -4.73 -20.38 8.66
CA ALA A 348 -4.71 -20.70 10.08
C ALA A 348 -3.36 -21.26 10.56
N GLU A 349 -2.71 -22.09 9.75
CA GLU A 349 -1.36 -22.60 10.03
C GLU A 349 -0.32 -21.45 10.06
N ILE A 350 -0.39 -20.54 9.08
CA ILE A 350 0.46 -19.33 9.06
C ILE A 350 0.24 -18.48 10.31
N ARG A 351 -1.03 -18.24 10.68
CA ARG A 351 -1.37 -17.46 11.87
C ARG A 351 -0.78 -18.08 13.14
N GLN A 352 -0.87 -19.39 13.27
CA GLN A 352 -0.31 -20.12 14.42
C GLN A 352 1.22 -20.01 14.45
N ALA A 353 1.89 -20.18 13.30
CA ALA A 353 3.35 -20.10 13.21
C ALA A 353 3.90 -18.72 13.63
N TYR A 354 3.15 -17.65 13.35
CA TYR A 354 3.58 -16.27 13.64
C TYR A 354 2.89 -15.65 14.88
N ALA A 355 2.08 -16.39 15.63
CA ALA A 355 1.39 -15.87 16.82
C ALA A 355 2.35 -15.26 17.86
N ALA A 356 3.51 -15.88 18.06
CA ALA A 356 4.54 -15.38 18.97
C ALA A 356 5.28 -14.11 18.49
N THR A 357 5.08 -13.68 17.25
CA THR A 357 5.71 -12.47 16.70
C THR A 357 4.88 -11.21 16.93
N ILE A 358 3.64 -11.34 17.40
CA ILE A 358 2.74 -10.22 17.65
C ILE A 358 3.06 -9.65 19.04
N VAL A 359 3.41 -8.37 19.08
CA VAL A 359 3.63 -7.60 20.30
C VAL A 359 2.52 -6.55 20.39
N SER A 360 1.67 -6.66 21.41
CA SER A 360 0.56 -5.72 21.69
C SER A 360 1.06 -4.48 22.42
#